data_146675aa29dfebb8eaed818c81bea862
#
_entry.id   146675aa29dfebb8eaed818c81bea862
#
_cell.length_a   1.000
_cell.length_b   1.000
_cell.length_c   1.000
_cell.angle_alpha   90.00
_cell.angle_beta   90.00
_cell.angle_gamma   90.00
#
_symmetry.space_group_name_H-M   'P 1'
#
loop_
_entity.id
_entity.type
_entity.pdbx_description
1 polymer ?
#
loop_
_entity_poly.entity_id
_entity_poly.type
_entity_poly.pdbx_seq_one_letter_code
_entity_poly.pdbx_strand_id
1 'polypeptide(L)'
;MPNSLAFFRGEIVPVDQAKVSIMTHALHYGTAIFEGIRGNWNKDNSNLYVFRMKEHYDRLLQGCSIMMIDIPYSSDDLCQITLDLIKNSGYQQDVYFRPLAYKSPELVANLKLQELENDFALMIVPFGQYIDTDGAIRCCTSSWRRMDDTIIPPRVKISGHYVNSILAKTEATLAGFDEAIMLTPVSYTHLTLPPICSV
;
A
#
# COMPACT_ATOMS: atom_id res chain seq x y z
N MET A 1 13.21 -12.76 -7.24
CA MET A 1 13.04 -11.97 -8.47
C MET A 1 14.37 -11.28 -8.73
N PRO A 2 15.10 -11.63 -9.79
CA PRO A 2 16.35 -10.93 -10.09
C PRO A 2 16.01 -9.48 -10.46
N ASN A 3 16.74 -8.54 -9.90
CA ASN A 3 16.67 -7.09 -10.10
C ASN A 3 15.53 -6.30 -9.40
N SER A 4 14.78 -6.88 -8.48
CA SER A 4 13.88 -6.05 -7.66
C SER A 4 14.70 -5.20 -6.68
N LEU A 5 14.46 -3.89 -6.73
CA LEU A 5 15.15 -2.91 -5.89
C LEU A 5 14.18 -2.31 -4.87
N ALA A 6 14.72 -1.85 -3.76
CA ALA A 6 14.02 -1.05 -2.78
C ALA A 6 14.87 0.15 -2.35
N PHE A 7 14.22 1.27 -2.08
CA PHE A 7 14.77 2.31 -1.25
C PHE A 7 14.50 1.93 0.20
N PHE A 8 15.55 1.80 0.99
CA PHE A 8 15.47 1.35 2.36
C PHE A 8 16.56 2.01 3.20
N ARG A 9 16.19 2.67 4.31
CA ARG A 9 17.11 3.38 5.20
C ARG A 9 18.02 4.39 4.48
N GLY A 10 17.47 5.12 3.52
CA GLY A 10 18.19 6.16 2.78
C GLY A 10 18.96 5.69 1.55
N GLU A 11 18.98 4.39 1.25
CA GLU A 11 19.75 3.82 0.14
C GLU A 11 18.90 2.97 -0.80
N ILE A 12 19.29 2.88 -2.06
CA ILE A 12 18.71 1.92 -3.02
C ILE A 12 19.50 0.62 -2.91
N VAL A 13 18.81 -0.44 -2.50
CA VAL A 13 19.38 -1.77 -2.26
C VAL A 13 18.58 -2.86 -2.98
N PRO A 14 19.13 -4.05 -3.23
CA PRO A 14 18.35 -5.22 -3.60
C PRO A 14 17.28 -5.54 -2.55
N VAL A 15 16.08 -5.94 -2.99
CA VAL A 15 14.94 -6.21 -2.07
C VAL A 15 15.28 -7.27 -1.02
N ASP A 16 16.12 -8.24 -1.34
CA ASP A 16 16.55 -9.28 -0.40
C ASP A 16 17.46 -8.76 0.74
N GLN A 17 17.97 -7.53 0.62
CA GLN A 17 18.71 -6.83 1.67
C GLN A 17 17.81 -5.89 2.49
N ALA A 18 16.65 -5.50 1.98
CA ALA A 18 15.66 -4.66 2.68
C ALA A 18 14.87 -5.51 3.70
N LYS A 19 15.47 -5.79 4.84
CA LYS A 19 14.93 -6.67 5.89
C LYS A 19 14.68 -5.91 7.19
N VAL A 20 13.57 -6.28 7.84
CA VAL A 20 13.25 -5.83 9.19
C VAL A 20 13.28 -7.01 10.16
N SER A 21 13.52 -6.73 11.43
CA SER A 21 13.46 -7.71 12.51
C SER A 21 12.03 -8.22 12.72
N ILE A 22 11.88 -9.47 13.15
CA ILE A 22 10.58 -9.98 13.61
C ILE A 22 10.05 -9.22 14.83
N MET A 23 10.91 -8.49 15.55
CA MET A 23 10.54 -7.63 16.67
C MET A 23 10.01 -6.25 16.25
N THR A 24 10.02 -5.92 14.96
CA THR A 24 9.55 -4.62 14.46
C THR A 24 8.10 -4.39 14.86
N HIS A 25 7.84 -3.27 15.52
CA HIS A 25 6.51 -2.92 16.06
C HIS A 25 5.40 -3.00 15.01
N ALA A 26 5.64 -2.50 13.83
CA ALA A 26 4.66 -2.53 12.74
C ALA A 26 4.25 -3.95 12.33
N LEU A 27 5.12 -4.95 12.48
CA LEU A 27 4.82 -6.35 12.17
C LEU A 27 3.81 -6.95 13.19
N HIS A 28 3.88 -6.53 14.46
CA HIS A 28 2.98 -7.03 15.51
C HIS A 28 1.64 -6.31 15.55
N TYR A 29 1.62 -5.01 15.29
CA TYR A 29 0.45 -4.16 15.54
C TYR A 29 -0.14 -3.54 14.26
N GLY A 30 0.44 -3.81 13.09
CA GLY A 30 -0.03 -3.24 11.83
C GLY A 30 0.13 -1.72 11.73
N THR A 31 1.04 -1.14 12.51
CA THR A 31 1.28 0.32 12.61
C THR A 31 2.15 0.82 11.46
N ALA A 32 1.61 0.71 10.26
CA ALA A 32 2.23 1.20 9.05
C ALA A 32 1.18 1.81 8.11
N ILE A 33 1.61 2.76 7.30
CA ILE A 33 0.84 3.38 6.22
C ILE A 33 1.49 3.02 4.91
N PHE A 34 0.70 2.62 3.92
CA PHE A 34 1.24 2.31 2.60
C PHE A 34 0.42 2.94 1.48
N GLU A 35 1.01 2.98 0.31
CA GLU A 35 0.32 3.30 -0.94
C GLU A 35 0.52 2.19 -1.98
N GLY A 36 -0.25 2.27 -3.04
CA GLY A 36 -0.09 1.45 -4.22
C GLY A 36 -0.10 2.34 -5.45
N ILE A 37 1.05 2.45 -6.11
CA ILE A 37 1.23 3.32 -7.25
C ILE A 37 1.58 2.45 -8.46
N ARG A 38 0.88 2.64 -9.57
CA ARG A 38 1.14 1.87 -10.79
C ARG A 38 1.98 2.68 -11.77
N GLY A 39 2.99 2.03 -12.34
CA GLY A 39 3.72 2.53 -13.49
C GLY A 39 3.33 1.72 -14.73
N ASN A 40 2.92 2.41 -15.79
CA ASN A 40 2.50 1.80 -17.05
C ASN A 40 3.58 2.02 -18.09
N TRP A 41 4.08 0.93 -18.67
CA TRP A 41 5.10 0.97 -19.71
C TRP A 41 4.49 1.24 -21.08
N ASN A 42 4.97 2.26 -21.74
CA ASN A 42 4.63 2.52 -23.14
C ASN A 42 5.79 2.06 -24.05
N LYS A 43 5.52 1.08 -24.89
CA LYS A 43 6.53 0.50 -25.80
C LYS A 43 6.92 1.44 -26.94
N ASP A 44 5.98 2.29 -27.40
CA ASP A 44 6.19 3.13 -28.60
C ASP A 44 7.24 4.22 -28.35
N ASN A 45 7.28 4.77 -27.15
CA ASN A 45 8.25 5.81 -26.77
C ASN A 45 9.24 5.36 -25.70
N SER A 46 9.22 4.08 -25.30
CA SER A 46 10.13 3.49 -24.30
C SER A 46 10.14 4.25 -22.97
N ASN A 47 8.97 4.64 -22.50
CA ASN A 47 8.79 5.40 -21.24
C ASN A 47 7.85 4.69 -20.27
N LEU A 48 8.13 4.86 -18.97
CA LEU A 48 7.25 4.43 -17.89
C LEU A 48 6.47 5.66 -17.39
N TYR A 49 5.15 5.57 -17.45
CA TYR A 49 4.24 6.61 -16.98
C TYR A 49 3.67 6.26 -15.61
N VAL A 50 3.80 7.19 -14.67
CA VAL A 50 3.22 7.07 -13.33
C VAL A 50 2.17 8.16 -13.16
N PHE A 51 0.91 7.76 -13.07
CA PHE A 51 -0.20 8.72 -12.98
C PHE A 51 -0.34 9.28 -11.57
N ARG A 52 -0.38 10.62 -11.44
CA ARG A 52 -0.64 11.34 -10.20
C ARG A 52 0.24 10.91 -9.02
N MET A 53 1.52 10.69 -9.26
CA MET A 53 2.47 10.18 -8.27
C MET A 53 2.54 11.07 -7.02
N LYS A 54 2.56 12.39 -7.18
CA LYS A 54 2.61 13.34 -6.08
C LYS A 54 1.39 13.24 -5.18
N GLU A 55 0.19 13.13 -5.74
CA GLU A 55 -1.05 13.01 -4.95
C GLU A 55 -1.13 11.69 -4.17
N HIS A 56 -0.51 10.62 -4.67
CA HIS A 56 -0.34 9.41 -3.88
C HIS A 56 0.55 9.65 -2.66
N TYR A 57 1.64 10.39 -2.81
CA TYR A 57 2.53 10.72 -1.70
C TYR A 57 1.91 11.74 -0.74
N ASP A 58 1.17 12.72 -1.23
CA ASP A 58 0.40 13.63 -0.37
C ASP A 58 -0.59 12.86 0.51
N ARG A 59 -1.29 11.87 -0.04
CA ARG A 59 -2.20 10.99 0.71
C ARG A 59 -1.46 10.09 1.70
N LEU A 60 -0.29 9.56 1.33
CA LEU A 60 0.57 8.79 2.25
C LEU A 60 0.92 9.65 3.47
N LEU A 61 1.43 10.86 3.26
CA LEU A 61 1.86 11.75 4.33
C LEU A 61 0.69 12.22 5.21
N GLN A 62 -0.49 12.47 4.61
CA GLN A 62 -1.72 12.71 5.39
C GLN A 62 -2.08 11.53 6.29
N GLY A 63 -1.95 10.30 5.78
CA GLY A 63 -2.13 9.09 6.58
C GLY A 63 -1.10 8.97 7.69
N CYS A 64 0.16 9.28 7.39
CA CYS A 64 1.25 9.27 8.35
C CYS A 64 0.98 10.21 9.52
N SER A 65 0.43 11.41 9.29
CA SER A 65 0.10 12.35 10.35
C SER A 65 -0.92 11.80 11.36
N ILE A 66 -1.90 11.01 10.90
CA ILE A 66 -2.90 10.36 11.77
C ILE A 66 -2.24 9.28 12.66
N MET A 67 -1.26 8.56 12.12
CA MET A 67 -0.54 7.52 12.86
C MET A 67 0.71 8.04 13.57
N MET A 68 0.91 9.37 13.62
CA MET A 68 2.11 10.00 14.20
C MET A 68 3.40 9.40 13.64
N ILE A 69 3.39 9.06 12.35
CA ILE A 69 4.57 8.61 11.62
C ILE A 69 5.20 9.84 10.97
N ASP A 70 6.39 10.19 11.41
CA ASP A 70 7.18 11.28 10.84
C ASP A 70 8.35 10.70 10.05
N ILE A 71 8.41 10.97 8.75
CA ILE A 71 9.49 10.56 7.87
C ILE A 71 10.14 11.81 7.26
N PRO A 72 11.46 11.85 7.08
CA PRO A 72 12.20 13.04 6.68
C PRO A 72 12.11 13.33 5.17
N TYR A 73 10.95 13.08 4.55
CA TYR A 73 10.75 13.23 3.11
C TYR A 73 9.46 14.00 2.82
N SER A 74 9.55 15.01 1.97
CA SER A 74 8.39 15.66 1.34
C SER A 74 7.83 14.79 0.21
N SER A 75 6.64 15.13 -0.28
CA SER A 75 6.08 14.46 -1.47
C SER A 75 6.97 14.59 -2.70
N ASP A 76 7.66 15.71 -2.85
CA ASP A 76 8.58 15.95 -3.97
C ASP A 76 9.85 15.09 -3.83
N ASP A 77 10.39 14.93 -2.60
CA ASP A 77 11.50 14.01 -2.34
C ASP A 77 11.11 12.56 -2.65
N LEU A 78 9.93 12.13 -2.23
CA LEU A 78 9.42 10.78 -2.51
C LEU A 78 9.21 10.53 -4.01
N CYS A 79 8.76 11.55 -4.76
CA CYS A 79 8.70 11.48 -6.21
C CYS A 79 10.09 11.30 -6.82
N GLN A 80 11.09 12.05 -6.35
CA GLN A 80 12.45 11.94 -6.85
C GLN A 80 13.07 10.56 -6.53
N ILE A 81 12.90 10.06 -5.31
CA ILE A 81 13.34 8.71 -4.90
C ILE A 81 12.71 7.66 -5.82
N THR A 82 11.42 7.81 -6.16
CA THR A 82 10.73 6.89 -7.08
C THR A 82 11.33 6.93 -8.47
N LEU A 83 11.63 8.11 -9.01
CA LEU A 83 12.27 8.27 -10.32
C LEU A 83 13.66 7.63 -10.34
N ASP A 84 14.43 7.78 -9.27
CA ASP A 84 15.76 7.19 -9.16
C ASP A 84 15.66 5.66 -9.04
N LEU A 85 14.68 5.14 -8.32
CA LEU A 85 14.41 3.71 -8.23
C LEU A 85 14.02 3.12 -9.61
N ILE A 86 13.20 3.84 -10.39
CA ILE A 86 12.84 3.45 -11.77
C ILE A 86 14.10 3.36 -12.64
N LYS A 87 14.94 4.39 -12.64
CA LYS A 87 16.18 4.43 -13.43
C LYS A 87 17.11 3.28 -13.09
N ASN A 88 17.29 3.02 -11.79
CA ASN A 88 18.19 1.94 -11.33
C ASN A 88 17.63 0.55 -11.59
N SER A 89 16.31 0.36 -11.61
CA SER A 89 15.67 -0.94 -11.86
C SER A 89 15.80 -1.43 -13.29
N GLY A 90 15.82 -0.51 -14.25
CA GLY A 90 15.86 -0.80 -15.68
C GLY A 90 14.62 -1.54 -16.22
N TYR A 91 13.49 -1.55 -15.52
CA TYR A 91 12.27 -2.22 -15.98
C TYR A 91 11.68 -1.57 -17.24
N GLN A 92 11.38 -2.38 -18.23
CA GLN A 92 10.72 -2.04 -19.49
C GLN A 92 9.35 -2.74 -19.60
N GLN A 93 8.60 -2.71 -18.52
CA GLN A 93 7.28 -3.33 -18.38
C GLN A 93 6.49 -2.61 -17.29
N ASP A 94 5.20 -2.90 -17.18
CA ASP A 94 4.37 -2.40 -16.10
C ASP A 94 4.96 -2.77 -14.74
N VAL A 95 4.95 -1.83 -13.81
CA VAL A 95 5.49 -1.98 -12.47
C VAL A 95 4.51 -1.49 -11.42
N TYR A 96 4.75 -1.92 -10.20
CA TYR A 96 4.04 -1.47 -9.02
C TYR A 96 5.02 -0.96 -7.98
N PHE A 97 4.71 0.20 -7.45
CA PHE A 97 5.44 0.79 -6.33
C PHE A 97 4.66 0.59 -5.04
N ARG A 98 5.35 0.11 -4.02
CA ARG A 98 4.81 -0.03 -2.67
C ARG A 98 5.62 0.83 -1.70
N PRO A 99 5.27 2.13 -1.54
CA PRO A 99 5.78 2.90 -0.41
C PRO A 99 5.13 2.42 0.88
N LEU A 100 5.94 2.37 1.95
CA LEU A 100 5.56 1.91 3.27
C LEU A 100 6.27 2.78 4.32
N ALA A 101 5.53 3.58 5.06
CA ALA A 101 6.00 4.29 6.24
C ALA A 101 5.52 3.54 7.49
N TYR A 102 6.38 3.27 8.45
CA TYR A 102 6.05 2.35 9.54
C TYR A 102 6.72 2.69 10.87
N LYS A 103 6.12 2.23 11.97
CA LYS A 103 6.75 2.25 13.28
C LYS A 103 7.83 1.17 13.34
N SER A 104 9.09 1.63 13.44
CA SER A 104 10.28 0.79 13.22
C SER A 104 10.92 0.17 14.47
N PRO A 105 10.63 0.59 15.74
CA PRO A 105 11.36 0.04 16.87
C PRO A 105 11.16 -1.46 17.04
N GLU A 106 12.21 -2.11 17.51
CA GLU A 106 12.24 -3.55 17.80
C GLU A 106 11.78 -3.82 19.25
N LEU A 107 10.50 -3.59 19.50
CA LEU A 107 9.90 -3.76 20.81
C LEU A 107 8.43 -4.18 20.73
N VAL A 108 7.94 -4.79 21.79
CA VAL A 108 6.53 -5.14 21.99
C VAL A 108 5.96 -4.42 23.21
N ALA A 109 4.62 -4.38 23.32
CA ALA A 109 3.87 -3.86 24.46
C ALA A 109 3.99 -2.34 24.72
N ASN A 110 4.49 -1.53 23.79
CA ASN A 110 4.34 -0.09 23.83
C ASN A 110 3.29 0.36 22.79
N LEU A 111 2.14 0.87 23.23
CA LEU A 111 1.04 1.30 22.38
C LEU A 111 0.96 2.83 22.23
N LYS A 112 2.00 3.55 22.63
CA LYS A 112 2.06 5.01 22.59
C LYS A 112 2.77 5.46 21.30
N LEU A 113 2.01 5.79 20.27
CA LEU A 113 2.55 6.14 18.94
C LEU A 113 3.61 7.24 18.98
N GLN A 114 3.46 8.23 19.85
CA GLN A 114 4.38 9.37 19.98
C GLN A 114 5.77 9.00 20.52
N GLU A 115 5.92 7.83 21.13
CA GLU A 115 7.19 7.34 21.68
C GLU A 115 7.93 6.42 20.71
N LEU A 116 7.33 6.10 19.55
CA LEU A 116 7.85 5.12 18.61
C LEU A 116 8.56 5.82 17.45
N GLU A 117 9.76 5.37 17.16
CA GLU A 117 10.53 5.77 15.97
C GLU A 117 9.83 5.34 14.68
N ASN A 118 10.25 5.95 13.58
CA ASN A 118 9.64 5.74 12.27
C ASN A 118 10.71 5.42 11.24
N ASP A 119 10.33 4.68 10.20
CA ASP A 119 11.16 4.40 9.06
C ASP A 119 10.32 4.35 7.78
N PHE A 120 10.98 4.38 6.63
CA PHE A 120 10.34 4.38 5.33
C PHE A 120 11.04 3.39 4.39
N ALA A 121 10.23 2.67 3.63
CA ALA A 121 10.70 1.81 2.54
C ALA A 121 9.85 2.04 1.29
N LEU A 122 10.47 1.94 0.11
CA LEU A 122 9.78 1.96 -1.17
C LEU A 122 10.33 0.84 -2.04
N MET A 123 9.48 -0.09 -2.47
CA MET A 123 9.89 -1.15 -3.39
C MET A 123 9.25 -0.98 -4.76
N ILE A 124 9.97 -1.41 -5.79
CA ILE A 124 9.49 -1.54 -7.16
C ILE A 124 9.48 -3.01 -7.56
N VAL A 125 8.36 -3.47 -8.09
CA VAL A 125 8.21 -4.86 -8.57
C VAL A 125 7.51 -4.88 -9.93
N PRO A 126 7.81 -5.85 -10.80
CA PRO A 126 7.01 -6.09 -11.99
C PRO A 126 5.55 -6.37 -11.61
N PHE A 127 4.63 -5.80 -12.37
CA PHE A 127 3.21 -5.94 -12.08
C PHE A 127 2.41 -6.14 -13.35
N GLY A 128 1.86 -7.33 -13.50
CA GLY A 128 0.96 -7.65 -14.60
C GLY A 128 -0.49 -7.23 -14.33
N GLN A 129 -1.39 -7.74 -15.15
CA GLN A 129 -2.82 -7.55 -14.98
C GLN A 129 -3.29 -8.22 -13.68
N TYR A 130 -3.89 -7.45 -12.78
CA TYR A 130 -4.32 -7.93 -11.45
C TYR A 130 -5.67 -8.66 -11.48
N ILE A 131 -6.56 -8.20 -12.34
CA ILE A 131 -7.88 -8.81 -12.57
C ILE A 131 -7.98 -9.04 -14.08
N ASP A 132 -8.44 -10.19 -14.50
CA ASP A 132 -8.82 -10.42 -15.88
C ASP A 132 -10.03 -9.55 -16.19
N THR A 133 -9.83 -8.50 -16.97
CA THR A 133 -10.86 -7.50 -17.28
C THR A 133 -11.58 -7.80 -18.60
N ASP A 134 -11.30 -8.94 -19.26
CA ASP A 134 -11.94 -9.31 -20.53
C ASP A 134 -13.41 -9.70 -20.34
N GLY A 135 -13.92 -9.68 -19.09
CA GLY A 135 -15.30 -9.98 -18.73
C GLY A 135 -15.79 -9.19 -17.52
N ALA A 136 -17.08 -9.35 -17.21
CA ALA A 136 -17.68 -8.86 -15.97
C ALA A 136 -17.22 -9.72 -14.79
N ILE A 137 -16.96 -9.10 -13.64
CA ILE A 137 -16.66 -9.79 -12.39
C ILE A 137 -17.96 -10.10 -11.61
N ARG A 138 -17.96 -11.21 -10.89
CA ARG A 138 -19.07 -11.60 -10.01
C ARG A 138 -18.76 -11.18 -8.60
N CYS A 139 -19.64 -10.39 -7.99
CA CYS A 139 -19.49 -9.93 -6.62
C CYS A 139 -20.55 -10.53 -5.71
N CYS A 140 -20.23 -10.74 -4.45
CA CYS A 140 -21.22 -11.03 -3.40
C CYS A 140 -21.14 -10.01 -2.27
N THR A 141 -22.21 -9.83 -1.54
CA THR A 141 -22.20 -9.03 -0.31
C THR A 141 -21.58 -9.87 0.81
N SER A 142 -20.47 -9.38 1.38
CA SER A 142 -19.78 -10.04 2.49
C SER A 142 -20.55 -9.92 3.80
N SER A 143 -20.42 -10.90 4.67
CA SER A 143 -20.87 -10.84 6.07
C SER A 143 -20.04 -9.89 6.92
N TRP A 144 -18.78 -9.65 6.52
CA TRP A 144 -17.90 -8.69 7.17
C TRP A 144 -18.32 -7.25 6.86
N ARG A 145 -18.45 -6.43 7.91
CA ARG A 145 -18.76 -5.02 7.78
C ARG A 145 -17.51 -4.18 7.64
N ARG A 146 -17.60 -3.08 6.88
CA ARG A 146 -16.51 -2.10 6.80
C ARG A 146 -16.32 -1.43 8.16
N MET A 147 -15.06 -1.25 8.57
CA MET A 147 -14.75 -0.53 9.81
C MET A 147 -15.30 0.90 9.73
N ASP A 148 -15.88 1.37 10.84
CA ASP A 148 -16.33 2.73 11.00
C ASP A 148 -15.13 3.67 11.26
N ASP A 149 -15.30 4.96 10.92
CA ASP A 149 -14.26 5.98 11.07
C ASP A 149 -13.85 6.22 12.54
N THR A 150 -14.73 5.88 13.47
CA THR A 150 -14.46 5.95 14.91
C THR A 150 -13.70 4.74 15.46
N ILE A 151 -13.54 3.68 14.67
CA ILE A 151 -12.76 2.50 15.02
C ILE A 151 -11.34 2.63 14.44
N ILE A 152 -11.23 2.67 13.13
CA ILE A 152 -10.00 2.94 12.39
C ILE A 152 -10.39 3.74 11.14
N PRO A 153 -9.80 4.91 10.86
CA PRO A 153 -10.19 5.75 9.74
C PRO A 153 -10.04 5.02 8.39
N PRO A 154 -11.14 4.66 7.69
CA PRO A 154 -11.07 3.89 6.45
C PRO A 154 -10.47 4.68 5.28
N ARG A 155 -10.38 6.00 5.40
CA ARG A 155 -9.73 6.91 4.45
C ARG A 155 -8.20 6.80 4.46
N VAL A 156 -7.62 6.13 5.48
CA VAL A 156 -6.18 5.96 5.62
C VAL A 156 -5.78 4.52 5.32
N LYS A 157 -4.72 4.33 4.54
CA LYS A 157 -4.22 2.99 4.19
C LYS A 157 -3.32 2.42 5.29
N ILE A 158 -3.90 2.16 6.47
CA ILE A 158 -3.20 1.50 7.59
C ILE A 158 -3.07 0.01 7.29
N SER A 159 -1.88 -0.56 7.42
CA SER A 159 -1.63 -1.99 7.12
C SER A 159 -2.51 -2.93 7.94
N GLY A 160 -2.68 -2.69 9.24
CA GLY A 160 -3.52 -3.50 10.11
C GLY A 160 -5.00 -3.48 9.72
N HIS A 161 -5.48 -2.39 9.16
CA HIS A 161 -6.85 -2.25 8.68
C HIS A 161 -7.18 -3.20 7.51
N TYR A 162 -6.19 -3.57 6.70
CA TYR A 162 -6.41 -4.44 5.54
C TYR A 162 -6.86 -5.85 5.89
N VAL A 163 -6.69 -6.30 7.13
CA VAL A 163 -7.25 -7.58 7.60
C VAL A 163 -8.77 -7.62 7.37
N ASN A 164 -9.49 -6.53 7.63
CA ASN A 164 -10.93 -6.44 7.37
C ASN A 164 -11.28 -6.68 5.88
N SER A 165 -10.53 -6.07 4.96
CA SER A 165 -10.71 -6.27 3.52
C SER A 165 -10.30 -7.68 3.06
N ILE A 166 -9.25 -8.24 3.64
CA ILE A 166 -8.77 -9.59 3.34
C ILE A 166 -9.81 -10.64 3.75
N LEU A 167 -10.43 -10.50 4.92
CA LEU A 167 -11.49 -11.41 5.39
C LEU A 167 -12.69 -11.39 4.44
N ALA A 168 -13.16 -10.21 4.05
CA ALA A 168 -14.27 -10.08 3.11
C ALA A 168 -13.94 -10.68 1.72
N LYS A 169 -12.76 -10.39 1.19
CA LYS A 169 -12.29 -10.95 -0.09
C LYS A 169 -12.16 -12.47 -0.01
N THR A 170 -11.62 -13.00 1.07
CA THR A 170 -11.47 -14.44 1.28
C THR A 170 -12.82 -15.14 1.31
N GLU A 171 -13.80 -14.59 2.05
CA GLU A 171 -15.18 -15.11 2.08
C GLU A 171 -15.78 -15.19 0.67
N ALA A 172 -15.67 -14.10 -0.10
CA ALA A 172 -16.19 -14.05 -1.46
C ALA A 172 -15.53 -15.10 -2.38
N THR A 173 -14.22 -15.21 -2.33
CA THR A 173 -13.48 -16.15 -3.18
C THR A 173 -13.74 -17.62 -2.82
N LEU A 174 -13.88 -17.94 -1.55
CA LEU A 174 -14.28 -19.29 -1.09
C LEU A 174 -15.71 -19.64 -1.54
N ALA A 175 -16.59 -18.65 -1.66
CA ALA A 175 -17.94 -18.83 -2.19
C ALA A 175 -18.01 -18.80 -3.75
N GLY A 176 -16.87 -18.72 -4.44
CA GLY A 176 -16.78 -18.75 -5.90
C GLY A 176 -17.06 -17.42 -6.59
N PHE A 177 -16.97 -16.29 -5.87
CA PHE A 177 -17.08 -14.95 -6.41
C PHE A 177 -15.70 -14.33 -6.64
N ASP A 178 -15.65 -13.32 -7.51
CA ASP A 178 -14.40 -12.66 -7.89
C ASP A 178 -14.07 -11.51 -6.93
N GLU A 179 -15.10 -10.87 -6.31
CA GLU A 179 -14.91 -9.74 -5.40
C GLU A 179 -16.03 -9.64 -4.34
N ALA A 180 -15.77 -8.90 -3.24
CA ALA A 180 -16.69 -8.67 -2.14
C ALA A 180 -17.22 -7.25 -2.09
N ILE A 181 -18.53 -7.10 -1.85
CA ILE A 181 -19.17 -5.83 -1.49
C ILE A 181 -19.29 -5.81 0.04
N MET A 182 -18.69 -4.81 0.67
CA MET A 182 -18.80 -4.61 2.12
C MET A 182 -19.81 -3.53 2.44
N LEU A 183 -20.70 -3.78 3.40
CA LEU A 183 -21.65 -2.80 3.91
C LEU A 183 -21.07 -2.08 5.12
N THR A 184 -21.51 -0.84 5.35
CA THR A 184 -21.20 -0.12 6.59
C THR A 184 -22.06 -0.65 7.76
N PRO A 185 -21.69 -0.40 9.02
CA PRO A 185 -22.47 -0.83 10.20
C PRO A 185 -23.92 -0.30 10.21
N VAL A 186 -24.16 0.86 9.61
CA VAL A 186 -25.48 1.51 9.54
C VAL A 186 -26.30 1.14 8.31
N SER A 187 -25.96 0.08 7.61
CA SER A 187 -26.67 -0.43 6.42
C SER A 187 -26.65 0.47 5.18
N TYR A 188 -25.87 1.52 5.14
CA TYR A 188 -25.61 2.25 3.90
C TYR A 188 -24.58 1.49 3.07
N THR A 189 -24.91 1.30 1.79
CA THR A 189 -23.98 0.75 0.80
C THR A 189 -22.89 1.78 0.49
N HIS A 190 -21.80 1.77 1.20
CA HIS A 190 -20.57 2.30 0.67
C HIS A 190 -19.85 1.17 -0.06
N LEU A 191 -19.93 1.19 -1.37
CA LEU A 191 -19.03 0.43 -2.22
C LEU A 191 -17.61 0.97 -1.99
N THR A 192 -16.93 0.43 -1.01
CA THR A 192 -15.48 0.53 -0.98
C THR A 192 -14.95 -0.66 -1.76
N LEU A 193 -15.02 -0.60 -3.06
CA LEU A 193 -14.01 -1.28 -3.86
C LEU A 193 -12.67 -0.89 -3.25
N PRO A 194 -11.75 -1.84 -3.03
CA PRO A 194 -10.38 -1.45 -2.70
C PRO A 194 -10.01 -0.37 -3.72
N PRO A 195 -9.28 0.69 -3.33
CA PRO A 195 -9.03 1.83 -4.21
C PRO A 195 -8.09 1.45 -5.37
N ILE A 196 -8.47 0.41 -6.12
CA ILE A 196 -7.88 -0.01 -7.38
C ILE A 196 -8.49 0.82 -8.52
N CYS A 197 -9.63 1.47 -8.24
CA CYS A 197 -10.32 2.36 -9.16
C CYS A 197 -10.53 3.73 -8.54
N SER A 198 -9.46 4.43 -8.18
CA SER A 198 -9.49 5.87 -8.22
C SER A 198 -9.09 6.29 -9.63
N VAL A 199 -10.08 6.45 -10.47
CA VAL A 199 -9.99 7.21 -11.70
C VAL A 199 -9.60 8.63 -11.37
#